data_dbfa840e16aafabba88dc8f2dde1bb71
#
_entry.id   dbfa840e16aafabba88dc8f2dde1bb71
#
_cell.length_a   1.000
_cell.length_b   1.000
_cell.length_c   1.000
_cell.angle_alpha   90.00
_cell.angle_beta   90.00
_cell.angle_gamma   90.00
#
_symmetry.space_group_name_H-M   'P 1'
#
loop_
_entity.id
_entity.type
_entity.pdbx_description
1 polymer ?
#
loop_
_entity_poly.entity_id
_entity_poly.type
_entity_poly.pdbx_seq_one_letter_code
_entity_poly.pdbx_strand_id
1 'polypeptide(L)' 'MTTEITQEEFEAYEDVRESGVTNMFNTSVVSDYSGLSKDKIISIMTHYSDLKLKYGN' A
#
# COMPACT_ATOMS: atom_id res chain seq x y z
N MET A 1 -1.53 18.05 1.31
CA MET A 1 -2.08 17.54 0.04
C MET A 1 -2.61 16.14 0.24
N THR A 2 -3.79 15.86 -0.28
CA THR A 2 -4.42 14.55 -0.12
C THR A 2 -3.89 13.57 -1.15
N THR A 3 -3.43 12.42 -0.70
CA THR A 3 -3.00 11.36 -1.60
C THR A 3 -4.14 10.37 -1.76
N GLU A 4 -4.69 10.31 -2.96
CA GLU A 4 -5.80 9.43 -3.24
C GLU A 4 -5.27 8.06 -3.67
N ILE A 5 -5.80 7.01 -3.06
CA ILE A 5 -5.38 5.64 -3.33
C ILE A 5 -6.47 4.96 -4.16
N THR A 6 -6.08 4.44 -5.31
CA THR A 6 -6.99 3.66 -6.15
C THR A 6 -7.01 2.21 -5.71
N GLN A 7 -8.01 1.47 -6.21
CA GLN A 7 -8.09 0.05 -5.92
C GLN A 7 -6.85 -0.70 -6.39
N GLU A 8 -6.34 -0.37 -7.59
CA GLU A 8 -5.14 -1.00 -8.12
C GLU A 8 -3.94 -0.77 -7.21
N GLU A 9 -3.82 0.45 -6.70
CA GLU A 9 -2.71 0.79 -5.81
C GLU A 9 -2.81 0.04 -4.50
N PHE A 10 -4.00 -0.05 -3.95
CA PHE A 10 -4.20 -0.81 -2.73
C PHE A 10 -3.90 -2.29 -2.93
N GLU A 11 -4.32 -2.84 -4.06
CA GLU A 11 -4.06 -4.24 -4.39
C GLU A 11 -2.57 -4.50 -4.57
N ALA A 12 -1.85 -3.57 -5.19
CA ALA A 12 -0.40 -3.69 -5.34
C ALA A 12 0.29 -3.75 -3.96
N TYR A 13 -0.15 -2.91 -3.05
CA TYR A 13 0.35 -2.93 -1.68
C TYR A 13 0.05 -4.26 -1.00
N GLU A 14 -1.18 -4.75 -1.13
CA GLU A 14 -1.58 -6.01 -0.53
C GLU A 14 -0.80 -7.19 -1.10
N ASP A 15 -0.50 -7.18 -2.39
CA ASP A 15 0.28 -8.23 -3.03
C ASP A 15 1.67 -8.33 -2.39
N VAL A 16 2.32 -7.20 -2.17
CA VAL A 16 3.64 -7.19 -1.52
C VAL A 16 3.53 -7.69 -0.08
N ARG A 17 2.49 -7.26 0.61
CA ARG A 17 2.27 -7.65 2.00
C ARG A 17 2.04 -9.16 2.11
N GLU A 18 1.22 -9.72 1.23
CA GLU A 18 0.89 -11.14 1.27
C GLU A 18 2.03 -12.03 0.80
N SER A 19 2.86 -11.52 -0.11
CA SER A 19 4.00 -12.30 -0.60
C SER A 19 5.09 -12.49 0.45
N GLY A 20 5.14 -11.59 1.43
CA GLY A 20 6.13 -11.68 2.50
C GLY A 20 7.56 -11.47 2.04
N VAL A 21 7.75 -10.82 0.89
CA VAL A 21 9.09 -10.60 0.33
C VAL A 21 9.90 -9.58 1.10
N THR A 22 9.25 -8.75 1.90
CA THR A 22 9.96 -7.71 2.63
C THR A 22 9.17 -7.32 3.88
N ASN A 23 9.86 -6.62 4.78
CA ASN A 23 9.23 -6.00 5.92
C ASN A 23 8.45 -4.77 5.44
N MET A 24 7.15 -4.74 5.71
CA MET A 24 6.27 -3.67 5.25
C MET A 24 6.62 -2.31 5.84
N PHE A 25 7.39 -2.26 6.91
CA PHE A 25 7.88 -0.99 7.47
C PHE A 25 9.03 -0.40 6.66
N ASN A 26 9.63 -1.18 5.79
CA ASN A 26 10.66 -0.68 4.89
C ASN A 26 9.99 -0.14 3.63
N THR A 27 9.56 1.13 3.68
CA THR A 27 8.79 1.74 2.60
C THR A 27 9.56 1.81 1.29
N SER A 28 10.88 1.91 1.35
CA SER A 28 11.70 1.96 0.13
C SER A 28 11.58 0.65 -0.66
N VAL A 29 11.67 -0.48 0.03
CA VAL A 29 11.56 -1.78 -0.62
C VAL A 29 10.13 -2.03 -1.08
N VAL A 30 9.15 -1.67 -0.26
CA VAL A 30 7.74 -1.79 -0.64
C VAL A 30 7.45 -0.96 -1.89
N SER A 31 8.03 0.24 -1.97
CA SER A 31 7.88 1.09 -3.14
C SER A 31 8.43 0.41 -4.39
N ASP A 32 9.59 -0.23 -4.28
CA ASP A 32 10.22 -0.90 -5.41
C ASP A 32 9.35 -2.08 -5.91
N TYR A 33 8.83 -2.87 -4.99
CA TYR A 33 8.03 -4.05 -5.35
C TYR A 33 6.64 -3.68 -5.86
N SER A 34 6.00 -2.69 -5.24
CA SER A 34 4.63 -2.32 -5.59
C SER A 34 4.53 -1.32 -6.72
N GLY A 35 5.60 -0.58 -6.98
CA GLY A 35 5.58 0.50 -7.95
C GLY A 35 4.91 1.77 -7.43
N LEU A 36 4.61 1.83 -6.14
CA LEU A 36 3.97 2.99 -5.53
C LEU A 36 5.01 3.94 -4.95
N SER A 37 4.65 5.23 -4.88
CA SER A 37 5.51 6.19 -4.21
C SER A 37 5.45 5.99 -2.70
N LYS A 38 6.47 6.49 -1.99
CA LYS A 38 6.50 6.40 -0.54
C LYS A 38 5.30 7.09 0.09
N ASP A 39 4.89 8.24 -0.46
CA ASP A 39 3.73 8.97 0.03
C ASP A 39 2.46 8.13 -0.05
N LYS A 40 2.29 7.40 -1.14
CA LYS A 40 1.13 6.52 -1.29
C LYS A 40 1.18 5.36 -0.32
N ILE A 41 2.35 4.79 -0.12
CA ILE A 41 2.51 3.70 0.84
C ILE A 41 2.15 4.16 2.25
N ILE A 42 2.65 5.32 2.65
CA ILE A 42 2.34 5.89 3.96
C ILE A 42 0.85 6.16 4.09
N SER A 43 0.22 6.70 3.04
CA SER A 43 -1.23 6.91 3.02
C SER A 43 -1.99 5.61 3.21
N ILE A 44 -1.57 4.55 2.54
CA ILE A 44 -2.22 3.25 2.68
C ILE A 44 -2.08 2.74 4.11
N MET A 45 -0.88 2.85 4.68
CA MET A 45 -0.65 2.40 6.06
C MET A 45 -1.49 3.18 7.06
N THR A 46 -1.57 4.50 6.86
CA THR A 46 -2.34 5.38 7.75
C THR A 46 -3.84 5.11 7.68
N HIS A 47 -4.35 4.84 6.47
CA HIS A 47 -5.78 4.66 6.23
C HIS A 47 -6.12 3.20 5.90
N TYR A 48 -5.31 2.28 6.33
CA TYR A 48 -5.45 0.87 5.92
C TYR A 48 -6.85 0.31 6.21
N SER A 49 -7.37 0.55 7.40
CA SER A 49 -8.70 0.04 7.76
C SER A 49 -9.79 0.56 6.84
N ASP A 50 -9.75 1.86 6.55
CA ASP A 50 -10.73 2.49 5.67
C ASP A 50 -10.60 1.94 4.25
N LEU A 51 -9.37 1.80 3.76
CA LEU A 51 -9.13 1.27 2.42
C LEU A 51 -9.54 -0.20 2.33
N LYS A 52 -9.30 -0.95 3.38
CA LYS A 52 -9.70 -2.35 3.43
C LYS A 52 -11.22 -2.50 3.33
N LEU A 53 -11.95 -1.62 4.00
CA LEU A 53 -13.41 -1.61 3.92
C LEU A 53 -13.90 -1.18 2.54
N LYS A 54 -13.15 -0.29 1.89
CA LYS A 54 -13.55 0.25 0.59
C LYS A 54 -13.19 -0.69 -0.57
N TYR A 55 -12.01 -1.27 -0.55
CA TYR A 55 -11.49 -2.06 -1.66
C TYR A 55 -11.27 -3.53 -1.34
N GLY A 56 -10.99 -3.86 -0.09
CA GLY A 56 -10.76 -5.24 0.31
C GLY A 56 -12.06 -5.92 0.65
N ASN A 57 -12.27 -7.07 0.13
CA ASN A 57 -13.48 -7.82 0.42
C ASN A 57 -13.37 -8.60 1.72
#